data_102f6878c0e046c9866c73fca182566a
#
_entry.id   102f6878c0e046c9866c73fca182566a
#
_cell.length_a   1.000
_cell.length_b   1.000
_cell.length_c   1.000
_cell.angle_alpha   90.00
_cell.angle_beta   90.00
_cell.angle_gamma   90.00
#
_symmetry.space_group_name_H-M   'P 1'
#
loop_
_entity.id
_entity.type
_entity.pdbx_description
1 polymer ?
#
loop_
_entity_poly.entity_id
_entity_poly.type
_entity_poly.pdbx_seq_one_letter_code
_entity_poly.pdbx_strand_id
1 'polypeptide(L)'
;MILGFIGTGKISYSIITGICNSKIKIKKILISPRNRTLSQKLSKKFKQVRIAKNNEEIVDKSNWIFLAVTPTVGQKIISKLRFKTKQTIISLISTITLPDLKKMIKVKASIIRAIPLPPIALKKGPIPIYPPNKKIKAFFDQIGSTIEIKNEKLSKNFWSISGMMASCLL
;
A
#
# COMPACT_ATOMS: atom_id res chain seq x y z
N MET A 1 4.01 -8.41 -13.27
CA MET A 1 4.02 -8.28 -11.79
C MET A 1 2.59 -8.38 -11.29
N ILE A 2 2.36 -9.02 -10.14
CA ILE A 2 1.07 -9.10 -9.46
C ILE A 2 1.15 -8.26 -8.18
N LEU A 3 0.21 -7.34 -8.01
CA LEU A 3 0.07 -6.52 -6.80
C LEU A 3 -1.06 -7.07 -5.93
N GLY A 4 -0.87 -7.02 -4.61
CA GLY A 4 -1.86 -7.38 -3.62
C GLY A 4 -2.18 -6.23 -2.69
N PHE A 5 -3.44 -6.00 -2.39
CA PHE A 5 -3.88 -4.97 -1.44
C PHE A 5 -4.66 -5.62 -0.30
N ILE A 6 -4.05 -5.62 0.88
CA ILE A 6 -4.70 -6.03 2.13
C ILE A 6 -5.35 -4.81 2.75
N GLY A 7 -6.66 -4.74 2.62
CA GLY A 7 -7.49 -3.57 2.89
C GLY A 7 -7.88 -2.84 1.61
N THR A 8 -9.19 -2.65 1.43
CA THR A 8 -9.78 -1.96 0.27
C THR A 8 -10.55 -0.73 0.75
N GLY A 9 -9.80 0.23 1.32
CA GLY A 9 -10.30 1.53 1.77
C GLY A 9 -10.11 2.63 0.72
N LYS A 10 -10.41 3.88 1.09
CA LYS A 10 -10.27 5.08 0.23
C LYS A 10 -8.86 5.19 -0.37
N ILE A 11 -7.79 4.97 0.43
CA ILE A 11 -6.41 5.08 -0.06
C ILE A 11 -6.05 3.99 -1.07
N SER A 12 -6.47 2.73 -0.83
CA SER A 12 -6.28 1.64 -1.79
C SER A 12 -7.01 1.94 -3.10
N TYR A 13 -8.23 2.47 -3.02
CA TYR A 13 -9.00 2.88 -4.19
C TYR A 13 -8.24 3.93 -5.02
N SER A 14 -7.68 4.94 -4.36
CA SER A 14 -6.93 6.02 -5.01
C SER A 14 -5.64 5.51 -5.65
N ILE A 15 -4.85 4.69 -4.95
CA ILE A 15 -3.61 4.11 -5.49
C ILE A 15 -3.91 3.21 -6.68
N ILE A 16 -4.88 2.31 -6.57
CA ILE A 16 -5.26 1.39 -7.66
C ILE A 16 -5.75 2.17 -8.88
N THR A 17 -6.54 3.23 -8.66
CA THR A 17 -7.00 4.10 -9.74
C THR A 17 -5.81 4.80 -10.43
N GLY A 18 -4.87 5.36 -9.66
CA GLY A 18 -3.65 5.96 -10.19
C GLY A 18 -2.81 4.98 -11.01
N ILE A 19 -2.59 3.77 -10.48
CA ILE A 19 -1.85 2.69 -11.17
C ILE A 19 -2.54 2.31 -12.48
N CYS A 20 -3.84 2.06 -12.44
CA CYS A 20 -4.60 1.62 -13.62
C CYS A 20 -4.68 2.69 -14.72
N ASN A 21 -4.58 3.96 -14.35
CA ASN A 21 -4.57 5.10 -15.28
C ASN A 21 -3.15 5.55 -15.67
N SER A 22 -2.10 4.86 -15.19
CA SER A 22 -0.70 5.14 -15.51
C SER A 22 -0.18 4.23 -16.63
N LYS A 23 1.10 4.41 -16.99
CA LYS A 23 1.81 3.53 -17.93
C LYS A 23 2.38 2.26 -17.28
N ILE A 24 2.13 2.04 -15.98
CA ILE A 24 2.63 0.88 -15.25
C ILE A 24 2.00 -0.40 -15.78
N LYS A 25 2.81 -1.32 -16.29
CA LYS A 25 2.34 -2.62 -16.78
C LYS A 25 2.14 -3.60 -15.62
N ILE A 26 0.89 -3.80 -15.19
CA ILE A 26 0.50 -4.74 -14.14
C ILE A 26 -0.29 -5.90 -14.75
N LYS A 27 0.12 -7.13 -14.44
CA LYS A 27 -0.59 -8.34 -14.89
C LYS A 27 -1.92 -8.51 -14.16
N LYS A 28 -1.93 -8.28 -12.84
CA LYS A 28 -3.12 -8.44 -11.99
C LYS A 28 -2.97 -7.64 -10.68
N ILE A 29 -4.08 -7.15 -10.17
CA ILE A 29 -4.19 -6.55 -8.84
C ILE A 29 -5.21 -7.37 -8.05
N LEU A 30 -4.77 -7.98 -6.93
CA LEU A 30 -5.64 -8.71 -6.01
C LEU A 30 -6.00 -7.79 -4.83
N ILE A 31 -7.28 -7.72 -4.50
CA ILE A 31 -7.78 -6.83 -3.44
C ILE A 31 -8.60 -7.60 -2.41
N SER A 32 -8.56 -7.16 -1.15
CA SER A 32 -9.33 -7.73 -0.06
C SER A 32 -10.84 -7.63 -0.30
N PRO A 33 -11.63 -8.68 0.07
CA PRO A 33 -13.09 -8.72 -0.13
C PRO A 33 -13.88 -7.92 0.91
N ARG A 34 -13.26 -7.47 2.01
CA ARG A 34 -13.96 -6.97 3.21
C ARG A 34 -14.85 -5.74 2.92
N ASN A 35 -14.36 -4.78 2.17
CA ASN A 35 -15.16 -3.63 1.75
C ASN A 35 -15.82 -3.94 0.39
N ARG A 36 -17.01 -4.55 0.43
CA ARG A 36 -17.71 -5.01 -0.77
C ARG A 36 -17.97 -3.89 -1.77
N THR A 37 -18.41 -2.73 -1.32
CA THR A 37 -18.75 -1.59 -2.19
C THR A 37 -17.52 -1.13 -3.00
N LEU A 38 -16.40 -0.83 -2.34
CA LEU A 38 -15.20 -0.34 -3.04
C LEU A 38 -14.52 -1.45 -3.86
N SER A 39 -14.51 -2.70 -3.37
CA SER A 39 -13.90 -3.80 -4.11
C SER A 39 -14.66 -4.13 -5.39
N GLN A 40 -15.99 -4.14 -5.35
CA GLN A 40 -16.83 -4.31 -6.54
C GLN A 40 -16.68 -3.14 -7.52
N LYS A 41 -16.65 -1.89 -7.02
CA LYS A 41 -16.44 -0.70 -7.86
C LYS A 41 -15.10 -0.78 -8.61
N LEU A 42 -14.02 -1.18 -7.94
CA LEU A 42 -12.70 -1.33 -8.55
C LEU A 42 -12.67 -2.48 -9.57
N SER A 43 -13.21 -3.65 -9.22
CA SER A 43 -13.18 -4.82 -10.10
C SER A 43 -14.05 -4.66 -11.35
N LYS A 44 -15.14 -3.89 -11.26
CA LYS A 44 -15.97 -3.53 -12.42
C LYS A 44 -15.28 -2.49 -13.31
N LYS A 45 -14.58 -1.52 -12.69
CA LYS A 45 -13.93 -0.41 -13.42
C LYS A 45 -12.65 -0.84 -14.15
N PHE A 46 -11.86 -1.77 -13.59
CA PHE A 46 -10.54 -2.12 -14.10
C PHE A 46 -10.40 -3.62 -14.34
N LYS A 47 -10.19 -4.02 -15.59
CA LYS A 47 -10.11 -5.44 -16.02
C LYS A 47 -9.02 -6.25 -15.32
N GLN A 48 -7.91 -5.61 -14.87
CA GLN A 48 -6.81 -6.25 -14.15
C GLN A 48 -7.07 -6.43 -12.66
N VAL A 49 -8.12 -5.83 -12.09
CA VAL A 49 -8.45 -5.95 -10.65
C VAL A 49 -9.33 -7.18 -10.41
N ARG A 50 -8.96 -7.96 -9.40
CA ARG A 50 -9.73 -9.15 -8.95
C ARG A 50 -9.89 -9.13 -7.44
N ILE A 51 -11.09 -9.46 -6.97
CA ILE A 51 -11.36 -9.65 -5.55
C ILE A 51 -10.87 -11.03 -5.15
N ALA A 52 -9.98 -11.09 -4.15
CA ALA A 52 -9.47 -12.34 -3.61
C ALA A 52 -10.50 -12.98 -2.65
N LYS A 53 -10.39 -14.29 -2.43
CA LYS A 53 -11.22 -15.01 -1.45
C LYS A 53 -10.95 -14.53 -0.03
N ASN A 54 -9.67 -14.30 0.30
CA ASN A 54 -9.19 -13.82 1.60
C ASN A 54 -7.80 -13.16 1.47
N ASN A 55 -7.26 -12.68 2.58
CA ASN A 55 -5.95 -12.03 2.61
C ASN A 55 -4.79 -13.02 2.37
N GLU A 56 -4.93 -14.29 2.73
CA GLU A 56 -3.90 -15.30 2.49
C GLU A 56 -3.70 -15.56 0.99
N GLU A 57 -4.78 -15.61 0.22
CA GLU A 57 -4.69 -15.70 -1.24
C GLU A 57 -3.93 -14.50 -1.84
N ILE A 58 -4.13 -13.32 -1.27
CA ILE A 58 -3.40 -12.11 -1.71
C ILE A 58 -1.90 -12.29 -1.44
N VAL A 59 -1.54 -12.70 -0.23
CA VAL A 59 -0.14 -12.94 0.14
C VAL A 59 0.47 -14.02 -0.73
N ASP A 60 -0.22 -15.12 -0.94
CA ASP A 60 0.30 -16.28 -1.69
C ASP A 60 0.63 -15.94 -3.15
N LYS A 61 -0.23 -15.15 -3.82
CA LYS A 61 -0.16 -14.90 -5.26
C LYS A 61 0.53 -13.59 -5.67
N SER A 62 0.84 -12.69 -4.73
CA SER A 62 1.35 -11.36 -5.04
C SER A 62 2.87 -11.25 -4.91
N ASN A 63 3.48 -10.48 -5.82
CA ASN A 63 4.90 -10.10 -5.73
C ASN A 63 5.09 -8.92 -4.76
N TRP A 64 4.22 -7.93 -4.86
CA TRP A 64 4.20 -6.77 -3.99
C TRP A 64 2.88 -6.71 -3.22
N ILE A 65 2.96 -6.44 -1.92
CA ILE A 65 1.80 -6.44 -1.03
C ILE A 65 1.68 -5.08 -0.35
N PHE A 66 0.57 -4.40 -0.57
CA PHE A 66 0.22 -3.16 0.10
C PHE A 66 -0.61 -3.47 1.35
N LEU A 67 -0.11 -3.07 2.51
CA LEU A 67 -0.83 -3.15 3.78
C LEU A 67 -1.59 -1.84 3.99
N ALA A 68 -2.87 -1.84 3.67
CA ALA A 68 -3.74 -0.66 3.63
C ALA A 68 -4.94 -0.78 4.58
N VAL A 69 -4.68 -1.25 5.78
CA VAL A 69 -5.65 -1.40 6.87
C VAL A 69 -5.39 -0.39 7.98
N THR A 70 -6.36 -0.19 8.87
CA THR A 70 -6.15 0.61 10.08
C THR A 70 -5.12 -0.04 10.99
N PRO A 71 -4.41 0.72 11.85
CA PRO A 71 -3.39 0.18 12.76
C PRO A 71 -3.90 -0.98 13.61
N THR A 72 -5.08 -0.83 14.21
CA THR A 72 -5.71 -1.86 15.05
C THR A 72 -5.98 -3.16 14.28
N VAL A 73 -6.44 -3.06 13.03
CA VAL A 73 -6.65 -4.24 12.17
C VAL A 73 -5.30 -4.82 11.77
N GLY A 74 -4.32 -3.99 11.40
CA GLY A 74 -2.97 -4.41 11.02
C GLY A 74 -2.30 -5.26 12.10
N GLN A 75 -2.32 -4.80 13.35
CA GLN A 75 -1.79 -5.55 14.49
C GLN A 75 -2.41 -6.95 14.63
N LYS A 76 -3.71 -7.08 14.37
CA LYS A 76 -4.44 -8.35 14.51
C LYS A 76 -4.20 -9.35 13.38
N ILE A 77 -3.94 -8.86 12.16
CA ILE A 77 -3.93 -9.73 10.97
C ILE A 77 -2.54 -9.98 10.39
N ILE A 78 -1.60 -9.01 10.45
CA ILE A 78 -0.31 -9.10 9.77
C ILE A 78 0.49 -10.30 10.27
N SER A 79 0.56 -10.52 11.58
CA SER A 79 1.30 -11.64 12.18
C SER A 79 0.73 -13.03 11.88
N LYS A 80 -0.51 -13.10 11.38
CA LYS A 80 -1.19 -14.34 11.01
C LYS A 80 -0.99 -14.72 9.54
N LEU A 81 -0.49 -13.81 8.71
CA LEU A 81 -0.30 -14.00 7.27
C LEU A 81 1.09 -14.58 6.97
N ARG A 82 1.17 -15.47 5.98
CA ARG A 82 2.39 -16.23 5.63
C ARG A 82 3.16 -15.53 4.50
N PHE A 83 3.82 -14.42 4.83
CA PHE A 83 4.65 -13.70 3.87
C PHE A 83 5.85 -14.53 3.39
N LYS A 84 6.40 -14.19 2.21
CA LYS A 84 7.54 -14.87 1.58
C LYS A 84 8.73 -13.89 1.47
N THR A 85 9.96 -14.42 1.59
CA THR A 85 11.20 -13.62 1.53
C THR A 85 11.37 -12.81 0.24
N LYS A 86 10.90 -13.34 -0.88
CA LYS A 86 11.00 -12.68 -2.20
C LYS A 86 9.97 -11.57 -2.43
N GLN A 87 9.07 -11.34 -1.48
CA GLN A 87 8.02 -10.32 -1.61
C GLN A 87 8.55 -8.94 -1.21
N THR A 88 7.96 -7.91 -1.80
CA THR A 88 8.09 -6.53 -1.35
C THR A 88 6.81 -6.13 -0.65
N ILE A 89 6.92 -5.67 0.59
CA ILE A 89 5.79 -5.28 1.43
C ILE A 89 5.80 -3.76 1.58
N ILE A 90 4.73 -3.12 1.17
CA ILE A 90 4.57 -1.67 1.22
C ILE A 90 3.50 -1.36 2.25
N SER A 91 3.92 -0.88 3.41
CA SER A 91 3.00 -0.50 4.49
C SER A 91 2.51 0.93 4.31
N LEU A 92 1.20 1.08 4.24
CA LEU A 92 0.50 2.38 4.23
C LEU A 92 -0.01 2.75 5.63
N ILE A 93 0.38 1.98 6.66
CA ILE A 93 -0.06 2.17 8.04
C ILE A 93 0.90 3.15 8.71
N SER A 94 0.43 4.36 8.95
CA SER A 94 1.27 5.47 9.44
C SER A 94 1.89 5.23 10.83
N THR A 95 1.17 4.59 11.73
CA THR A 95 1.55 4.46 13.15
C THR A 95 2.36 3.20 13.49
N ILE A 96 2.45 2.22 12.59
CA ILE A 96 3.28 1.03 12.80
C ILE A 96 4.68 1.29 12.25
N THR A 97 5.69 1.20 13.11
CA THR A 97 7.09 1.45 12.74
C THR A 97 7.69 0.33 11.90
N LEU A 98 8.81 0.59 11.23
CA LEU A 98 9.51 -0.45 10.46
C LEU A 98 10.01 -1.61 11.34
N PRO A 99 10.56 -1.39 12.55
CA PRO A 99 10.90 -2.48 13.48
C PRO A 99 9.68 -3.33 13.85
N ASP A 100 8.54 -2.72 14.13
CA ASP A 100 7.32 -3.46 14.48
C ASP A 100 6.80 -4.28 13.30
N LEU A 101 6.82 -3.73 12.10
CA LEU A 101 6.47 -4.47 10.88
C LEU A 101 7.38 -5.69 10.67
N LYS A 102 8.69 -5.54 10.89
CA LYS A 102 9.65 -6.66 10.80
C LYS A 102 9.33 -7.76 11.80
N LYS A 103 8.98 -7.41 13.05
CA LYS A 103 8.56 -8.38 14.08
C LYS A 103 7.29 -9.14 13.69
N MET A 104 6.31 -8.43 13.09
CA MET A 104 5.04 -9.04 12.68
C MET A 104 5.18 -9.94 11.45
N ILE A 105 5.99 -9.54 10.48
CA ILE A 105 6.13 -10.22 9.17
C ILE A 105 7.00 -11.48 9.28
N LYS A 106 7.92 -11.55 10.22
CA LYS A 106 8.74 -12.75 10.60
C LYS A 106 9.61 -13.36 9.49
N VAL A 107 9.69 -12.75 8.31
CA VAL A 107 10.55 -13.18 7.21
C VAL A 107 11.42 -12.01 6.71
N LYS A 108 12.58 -12.32 6.13
CA LYS A 108 13.49 -11.30 5.55
C LYS A 108 12.94 -10.79 4.21
N ALA A 109 11.76 -10.17 4.22
CA ALA A 109 11.19 -9.50 3.07
C ALA A 109 11.66 -8.04 2.97
N SER A 110 11.59 -7.46 1.77
CA SER A 110 11.79 -6.01 1.60
C SER A 110 10.55 -5.28 2.12
N ILE A 111 10.71 -4.47 3.17
CA ILE A 111 9.60 -3.73 3.78
C ILE A 111 9.85 -2.24 3.62
N ILE A 112 8.90 -1.54 2.99
CA ILE A 112 8.90 -0.10 2.80
C ILE A 112 7.63 0.49 3.40
N ARG A 113 7.76 1.60 4.11
CA ARG A 113 6.62 2.41 4.56
C ARG A 113 6.38 3.51 3.52
N ALA A 114 5.14 3.71 3.14
CA ALA A 114 4.74 4.76 2.20
C ALA A 114 3.44 5.41 2.65
N ILE A 115 3.35 6.74 2.54
CA ILE A 115 2.14 7.48 2.93
C ILE A 115 1.66 8.35 1.76
N PRO A 116 1.07 7.75 0.75
CA PRO A 116 0.43 8.49 -0.32
C PRO A 116 -0.85 9.16 0.17
N LEU A 117 -1.19 10.29 -0.45
CA LEU A 117 -2.44 11.01 -0.22
C LEU A 117 -3.47 10.72 -1.33
N PRO A 118 -4.78 10.94 -1.10
CA PRO A 118 -5.83 10.67 -2.08
C PRO A 118 -5.62 11.26 -3.48
N PRO A 119 -4.98 12.44 -3.68
CA PRO A 119 -4.69 12.99 -5.02
C PRO A 119 -3.86 12.07 -5.93
N ILE A 120 -3.24 11.00 -5.39
CA ILE A 120 -2.54 9.97 -6.16
C ILE A 120 -3.45 9.30 -7.22
N ALA A 121 -4.77 9.31 -7.03
CA ALA A 121 -5.73 8.85 -8.03
C ALA A 121 -5.65 9.66 -9.34
N LEU A 122 -5.23 10.92 -9.24
CA LEU A 122 -5.01 11.84 -10.35
C LEU A 122 -3.52 11.92 -10.75
N LYS A 123 -2.70 11.02 -10.27
CA LYS A 123 -1.24 10.99 -10.44
C LYS A 123 -0.56 12.27 -9.92
N LYS A 124 -1.04 12.80 -8.80
CA LYS A 124 -0.54 14.03 -8.16
C LYS A 124 -0.28 13.80 -6.67
N GLY A 125 0.58 14.65 -6.12
CA GLY A 125 0.87 14.70 -4.70
C GLY A 125 2.14 13.96 -4.28
N PRO A 126 2.65 14.30 -3.07
CA PRO A 126 3.84 13.68 -2.52
C PRO A 126 3.57 12.27 -2.02
N ILE A 127 4.56 11.40 -2.19
CA ILE A 127 4.54 10.03 -1.68
C ILE A 127 5.82 9.81 -0.87
N PRO A 128 5.82 10.15 0.43
CA PRO A 128 6.94 9.85 1.30
C PRO A 128 7.15 8.35 1.42
N ILE A 129 8.40 7.88 1.26
CA ILE A 129 8.78 6.48 1.46
C ILE A 129 9.97 6.36 2.43
N TYR A 130 9.94 5.30 3.26
CA TYR A 130 11.02 4.95 4.19
C TYR A 130 11.13 3.41 4.31
N PRO A 131 12.34 2.82 4.27
CA PRO A 131 13.61 3.45 3.85
C PRO A 131 13.65 3.76 2.34
N PRO A 132 14.65 4.54 1.88
CA PRO A 132 14.87 4.78 0.45
C PRO A 132 14.95 3.48 -0.35
N ASN A 133 14.29 3.45 -1.50
CA ASN A 133 14.28 2.28 -2.37
C ASN A 133 14.06 2.67 -3.82
N LYS A 134 15.09 2.55 -4.66
CA LYS A 134 15.07 2.98 -6.07
C LYS A 134 13.92 2.35 -6.88
N LYS A 135 13.63 1.05 -6.66
CA LYS A 135 12.57 0.34 -7.39
C LYS A 135 11.18 0.83 -7.01
N ILE A 136 10.94 1.06 -5.72
CA ILE A 136 9.68 1.61 -5.22
C ILE A 136 9.52 3.08 -5.63
N LYS A 137 10.62 3.86 -5.58
CA LYS A 137 10.62 5.24 -6.08
C LYS A 137 10.19 5.30 -7.55
N ALA A 138 10.85 4.55 -8.43
CA ALA A 138 10.53 4.52 -9.86
C ALA A 138 9.08 4.08 -10.14
N PHE A 139 8.51 3.25 -9.30
CA PHE A 139 7.10 2.85 -9.38
C PHE A 139 6.16 3.99 -8.99
N PHE A 140 6.39 4.60 -7.83
CA PHE A 140 5.52 5.65 -7.32
C PHE A 140 5.65 6.96 -8.11
N ASP A 141 6.80 7.27 -8.69
CA ASP A 141 7.00 8.45 -9.55
C ASP A 141 6.10 8.45 -10.81
N GLN A 142 5.51 7.30 -11.16
CA GLN A 142 4.53 7.23 -12.25
C GLN A 142 3.11 7.63 -11.83
N ILE A 143 2.86 7.75 -10.52
CA ILE A 143 1.54 8.08 -9.96
C ILE A 143 1.57 9.21 -8.93
N GLY A 144 2.72 9.85 -8.75
CA GLY A 144 2.91 10.99 -7.83
C GLY A 144 4.38 11.41 -7.79
N SER A 145 4.77 12.17 -6.78
CA SER A 145 6.15 12.63 -6.55
C SER A 145 6.73 11.94 -5.32
N THR A 146 7.65 10.99 -5.51
CA THR A 146 8.21 10.23 -4.39
C THR A 146 9.24 11.05 -3.62
N ILE A 147 9.10 11.09 -2.29
CA ILE A 147 10.05 11.72 -1.37
C ILE A 147 10.72 10.63 -0.55
N GLU A 148 12.03 10.43 -0.76
CA GLU A 148 12.81 9.45 0.00
C GLU A 148 13.22 10.02 1.36
N ILE A 149 12.78 9.38 2.43
CA ILE A 149 13.09 9.75 3.82
C ILE A 149 14.23 8.88 4.31
N LYS A 150 15.33 9.51 4.75
CA LYS A 150 16.55 8.79 5.22
C LYS A 150 16.48 8.39 6.69
N ASN A 151 15.63 9.03 7.49
CA ASN A 151 15.53 8.80 8.92
C ASN A 151 14.07 8.60 9.34
N GLU A 152 13.77 7.51 10.05
CA GLU A 152 12.40 7.20 10.50
C GLU A 152 11.82 8.23 11.48
N LYS A 153 12.65 8.92 12.27
CA LYS A 153 12.19 10.03 13.14
C LYS A 153 11.57 11.16 12.31
N LEU A 154 12.21 11.51 11.19
CA LEU A 154 11.66 12.52 10.26
C LEU A 154 10.35 12.03 9.61
N SER A 155 10.20 10.72 9.43
CA SER A 155 8.97 10.16 8.89
C SER A 155 7.75 10.45 9.76
N LYS A 156 7.90 10.49 11.09
CA LYS A 156 6.79 10.80 12.02
C LYS A 156 6.18 12.18 11.72
N ASN A 157 6.99 13.18 11.44
CA ASN A 157 6.51 14.53 11.13
C ASN A 157 5.72 14.55 9.80
N PHE A 158 6.22 13.86 8.77
CA PHE A 158 5.49 13.72 7.50
C PHE A 158 4.16 12.95 7.67
N TRP A 159 4.16 11.93 8.53
CA TRP A 159 2.93 11.16 8.83
C TRP A 159 1.89 12.02 9.54
N SER A 160 2.29 12.89 10.48
CA SER A 160 1.39 13.79 11.19
C SER A 160 0.77 14.83 10.25
N ILE A 161 1.58 15.46 9.41
CA ILE A 161 1.12 16.43 8.40
C ILE A 161 0.15 15.76 7.42
N SER A 162 0.47 14.55 6.96
CA SER A 162 -0.41 13.81 6.04
C SER A 162 -1.74 13.43 6.68
N GLY A 163 -1.74 13.11 7.98
CA GLY A 163 -2.96 12.86 8.75
C GLY A 163 -3.84 14.09 8.88
N MET A 164 -3.24 15.24 9.18
CA MET A 164 -3.96 16.53 9.24
C MET A 164 -4.57 16.92 7.89
N MET A 165 -3.83 16.79 6.78
CA MET A 165 -4.35 17.07 5.45
C MET A 165 -5.51 16.15 5.06
N ALA A 166 -5.49 14.89 5.47
CA ALA A 166 -6.60 13.97 5.23
C ALA A 166 -7.88 14.39 5.98
N SER A 167 -7.75 15.04 7.13
CA SER A 167 -8.88 15.59 7.90
C SER A 167 -9.47 16.87 7.31
N CYS A 168 -8.65 17.67 6.60
CA CYS A 168 -9.10 18.91 5.97
C CYS A 168 -9.78 18.69 4.60
N LEU A 169 -9.72 17.48 4.04
CA LEU A 169 -10.28 17.13 2.73
C LEU A 169 -11.57 16.30 2.82
N LEU A 170 -12.15 16.20 4.02
CA LEU A 170 -13.47 15.61 4.30
C LEU A 170 -14.48 16.71 4.56
#